data_08fe347ce18c4b6995ffb9d26bb10f29
#
_entry.id   08fe347ce18c4b6995ffb9d26bb10f29
#
_cell.length_a   1.000
_cell.length_b   1.000
_cell.length_c   1.000
_cell.angle_alpha   90.00
_cell.angle_beta   90.00
_cell.angle_gamma   90.00
#
_symmetry.space_group_name_H-M   'P 1'
#
loop_
_entity.id
_entity.type
_entity.pdbx_description
1 polymer ?
#
loop_
_entity_poly.entity_id
_entity_poly.type
_entity_poly.pdbx_seq_one_letter_code
_entity_poly.pdbx_strand_id
1 'polypeptide(L)'
;LAGLYPAGALIEIINEDGTMARLPQLIEVAKKFDIKIICIKDLIAYRLRTESIVENGVEVDLPTEYGHFRLIPFRQKSNGLEHIALIKGKFEKDEPILVRVHSSCATGDIFGSMRCECGEQLHEAMRRIDQEGKGVIVYLNQEGRGIGLMEKMKAYKLQEDGLDTVDANLHLGHQADERDYGVGAQILRPVSYTHLTL
;
A
#
# COMPACT_ATOMS: atom_id res chain seq x y z
N LEU A 1 18.36 7.45 -10.93
CA LEU A 1 17.51 7.06 -12.06
C LEU A 1 18.20 7.30 -13.41
N ALA A 2 18.74 8.49 -13.63
CA ALA A 2 19.40 8.85 -14.89
C ALA A 2 20.90 8.48 -14.95
N GLY A 3 21.46 7.87 -13.91
CA GLY A 3 22.90 7.57 -13.81
C GLY A 3 23.80 8.79 -13.62
N LEU A 4 23.21 9.96 -13.38
CA LEU A 4 23.93 11.20 -13.14
C LEU A 4 24.30 11.35 -11.67
N TYR A 5 25.21 12.29 -11.37
CA TYR A 5 25.54 12.67 -10.00
C TYR A 5 24.26 13.18 -9.28
N PRO A 6 23.95 12.72 -8.06
CA PRO A 6 22.69 13.00 -7.38
C PRO A 6 22.68 14.42 -6.77
N ALA A 7 22.75 15.43 -7.61
CA ALA A 7 22.64 16.85 -7.25
C ALA A 7 21.77 17.56 -8.28
N GLY A 8 21.10 18.62 -7.84
CA GLY A 8 20.24 19.42 -8.72
C GLY A 8 19.96 20.79 -8.11
N ALA A 9 19.63 21.76 -8.97
CA ALA A 9 19.07 23.03 -8.55
C ALA A 9 17.55 22.96 -8.65
N LEU A 10 16.86 23.36 -7.60
CA LEU A 10 15.40 23.47 -7.56
C LEU A 10 15.02 24.94 -7.55
N ILE A 11 14.17 25.34 -8.49
CA ILE A 11 13.69 26.73 -8.62
C ILE A 11 12.17 26.68 -8.84
N GLU A 12 11.47 27.63 -8.24
CA GLU A 12 10.07 27.88 -8.52
C GLU A 12 9.95 28.81 -9.75
N ILE A 13 8.98 28.54 -10.62
CA ILE A 13 8.70 29.38 -11.79
C ILE A 13 7.54 30.30 -11.46
N ILE A 14 7.80 31.59 -11.49
CA ILE A 14 6.83 32.64 -11.22
C ILE A 14 6.50 33.41 -12.51
N ASN A 15 5.28 33.92 -12.60
CA ASN A 15 4.82 34.80 -13.65
C ASN A 15 5.40 36.22 -13.47
N GLU A 16 5.31 37.06 -14.51
CA GLU A 16 5.77 38.46 -14.46
C GLU A 16 5.05 39.30 -13.39
N ASP A 17 3.82 38.93 -13.03
CA ASP A 17 3.03 39.55 -11.97
C ASP A 17 3.38 39.07 -10.55
N GLY A 18 4.38 38.19 -10.42
CA GLY A 18 4.82 37.62 -9.14
C GLY A 18 3.99 36.41 -8.65
N THR A 19 2.97 35.99 -9.37
CA THR A 19 2.19 34.79 -9.00
C THR A 19 2.90 33.50 -9.43
N MET A 20 2.59 32.40 -8.78
CA MET A 20 3.12 31.10 -9.16
C MET A 20 2.60 30.65 -10.51
N ALA A 21 3.50 30.32 -11.44
CA ALA A 21 3.12 29.73 -12.72
C ALA A 21 2.41 28.39 -12.53
N ARG A 22 1.34 28.19 -13.28
CA ARG A 22 0.55 26.96 -13.31
C ARG A 22 0.76 26.21 -14.62
N LEU A 23 0.19 25.03 -14.77
CA LEU A 23 0.44 24.17 -15.91
C LEU A 23 0.33 24.86 -17.29
N PRO A 24 -0.68 25.70 -17.57
CA PRO A 24 -0.76 26.39 -18.87
C PRO A 24 0.47 27.27 -19.16
N GLN A 25 0.91 28.07 -18.18
CA GLN A 25 2.10 28.94 -18.30
C GLN A 25 3.38 28.10 -18.39
N LEU A 26 3.48 27.02 -17.59
CA LEU A 26 4.63 26.11 -17.61
C LEU A 26 4.81 25.43 -18.97
N ILE A 27 3.73 25.09 -19.66
CA ILE A 27 3.78 24.54 -21.02
C ILE A 27 4.40 25.54 -21.99
N GLU A 28 4.04 26.81 -21.90
CA GLU A 28 4.60 27.86 -22.77
C GLU A 28 6.09 28.12 -22.46
N VAL A 29 6.46 28.12 -21.19
CA VAL A 29 7.87 28.22 -20.78
C VAL A 29 8.68 27.03 -21.32
N ALA A 30 8.15 25.83 -21.19
CA ALA A 30 8.80 24.61 -21.67
C ALA A 30 9.03 24.64 -23.18
N LYS A 31 8.02 25.05 -23.94
CA LYS A 31 8.15 25.22 -25.42
C LYS A 31 9.19 26.28 -25.79
N LYS A 32 9.15 27.44 -25.09
CA LYS A 32 10.06 28.56 -25.36
C LYS A 32 11.52 28.21 -25.15
N PHE A 33 11.82 27.40 -24.14
CA PHE A 33 13.19 27.06 -23.75
C PHE A 33 13.59 25.62 -24.09
N ASP A 34 12.74 24.87 -24.80
CA ASP A 34 12.94 23.46 -25.14
C ASP A 34 13.24 22.59 -23.89
N ILE A 35 12.48 22.82 -22.81
CA ILE A 35 12.62 22.10 -21.54
C ILE A 35 11.54 21.00 -21.45
N LYS A 36 11.93 19.82 -20.95
CA LYS A 36 10.99 18.73 -20.72
C LYS A 36 10.15 18.99 -19.48
N ILE A 37 8.86 18.67 -19.56
CA ILE A 37 7.94 18.67 -18.43
C ILE A 37 7.67 17.22 -18.03
N ILE A 38 7.76 16.94 -16.73
CA ILE A 38 7.32 15.68 -16.11
C ILE A 38 6.43 16.01 -14.93
N CYS A 39 5.53 15.12 -14.56
CA CYS A 39 4.77 15.24 -13.33
C CYS A 39 5.21 14.20 -12.30
N ILE A 40 5.02 14.53 -11.03
CA ILE A 40 5.39 13.64 -9.91
C ILE A 40 4.65 12.31 -10.01
N LYS A 41 3.39 12.32 -10.44
CA LYS A 41 2.60 11.09 -10.63
C LYS A 41 3.26 10.13 -11.63
N ASP A 42 3.77 10.63 -12.75
CA ASP A 42 4.44 9.80 -13.76
C ASP A 42 5.80 9.31 -13.26
N LEU A 43 6.51 10.13 -12.50
CA LEU A 43 7.77 9.72 -11.86
C LEU A 43 7.54 8.60 -10.83
N ILE A 44 6.49 8.71 -10.01
CA ILE A 44 6.10 7.65 -9.06
C ILE A 44 5.77 6.37 -9.83
N ALA A 45 4.94 6.44 -10.86
CA ALA A 45 4.59 5.28 -11.68
C ALA A 45 5.81 4.65 -12.36
N TYR A 46 6.75 5.45 -12.83
CA TYR A 46 8.02 4.97 -13.38
C TYR A 46 8.85 4.25 -12.32
N ARG A 47 9.04 4.84 -11.13
CA ARG A 47 9.80 4.24 -10.04
C ARG A 47 9.17 2.93 -9.56
N LEU A 48 7.85 2.89 -9.41
CA LEU A 48 7.14 1.66 -9.02
C LEU A 48 7.31 0.52 -10.05
N ARG A 49 7.56 0.83 -11.33
CA ARG A 49 7.85 -0.17 -12.37
C ARG A 49 9.30 -0.64 -12.39
N THR A 50 10.25 0.26 -12.10
CA THR A 50 11.69 0.02 -12.30
C THR A 50 12.45 -0.28 -11.02
N GLU A 51 11.90 0.11 -9.86
CA GLU A 51 12.54 -0.06 -8.56
C GLU A 51 11.69 -0.94 -7.64
N SER A 52 12.34 -1.62 -6.71
CA SER A 52 11.66 -2.23 -5.58
C SER A 52 11.66 -1.28 -4.40
N ILE A 53 10.46 -0.89 -3.95
CA ILE A 53 10.24 -0.08 -2.74
C ILE A 53 10.22 -0.92 -1.46
N VAL A 54 10.31 -2.24 -1.59
CA VAL A 54 10.35 -3.18 -0.49
C VAL A 54 11.63 -4.01 -0.52
N GLU A 55 12.05 -4.47 0.63
CA GLU A 55 13.14 -5.40 0.87
C GLU A 55 12.56 -6.63 1.56
N ASN A 56 12.82 -7.82 1.01
CA ASN A 56 12.36 -9.07 1.61
C ASN A 56 13.33 -9.58 2.67
N GLY A 57 12.79 -10.14 3.74
CA GLY A 57 13.53 -10.84 4.77
C GLY A 57 13.64 -12.34 4.51
N VAL A 58 13.93 -13.10 5.58
CA VAL A 58 14.10 -14.55 5.52
C VAL A 58 12.73 -15.24 5.47
N GLU A 59 12.58 -16.20 4.58
CA GLU A 59 11.42 -17.08 4.52
C GLU A 59 11.46 -18.12 5.65
N VAL A 60 10.31 -18.33 6.31
CA VAL A 60 10.16 -19.35 7.36
C VAL A 60 8.85 -20.11 7.19
N ASP A 61 8.80 -21.33 7.71
CA ASP A 61 7.56 -22.08 7.86
C ASP A 61 6.71 -21.54 9.00
N LEU A 62 5.40 -21.40 8.75
CA LEU A 62 4.43 -20.92 9.72
C LEU A 62 3.23 -21.86 9.78
N PRO A 63 3.22 -22.84 10.70
CA PRO A 63 2.01 -23.60 11.02
C PRO A 63 1.01 -22.71 11.78
N THR A 64 -0.25 -22.73 11.35
CA THR A 64 -1.35 -21.98 11.98
C THR A 64 -2.58 -22.88 12.15
N GLU A 65 -3.55 -22.42 12.96
CA GLU A 65 -4.87 -23.10 13.07
C GLU A 65 -5.65 -23.13 11.74
N TYR A 66 -5.30 -22.23 10.81
CA TYR A 66 -5.99 -22.06 9.52
C TYR A 66 -5.25 -22.66 8.35
N GLY A 67 -4.16 -23.38 8.59
CA GLY A 67 -3.34 -24.03 7.59
C GLY A 67 -1.84 -23.79 7.79
N HIS A 68 -1.05 -24.42 6.94
CA HIS A 68 0.42 -24.32 6.96
C HIS A 68 0.88 -23.44 5.80
N PHE A 69 1.57 -22.34 6.10
CA PHE A 69 2.04 -21.34 5.16
C PHE A 69 3.55 -21.16 5.25
N ARG A 70 4.15 -20.61 4.21
CA ARG A 70 5.47 -19.98 4.25
C ARG A 70 5.28 -18.50 4.50
N LEU A 71 6.02 -17.92 5.42
CA LEU A 71 5.99 -16.50 5.77
C LEU A 71 7.25 -15.82 5.26
N ILE A 72 7.09 -14.70 4.54
CA ILE A 72 8.17 -13.81 4.17
C ILE A 72 7.84 -12.41 4.70
N PRO A 73 8.68 -11.83 5.57
CA PRO A 73 8.54 -10.44 5.97
C PRO A 73 9.12 -9.52 4.88
N PHE A 74 8.54 -8.34 4.74
CA PHE A 74 8.97 -7.29 3.83
C PHE A 74 9.10 -5.97 4.57
N ARG A 75 10.19 -5.24 4.36
CA ARG A 75 10.37 -3.89 4.89
C ARG A 75 10.18 -2.86 3.79
N GLN A 76 9.30 -1.89 4.01
CA GLN A 76 9.15 -0.75 3.12
C GLN A 76 10.31 0.23 3.31
N LYS A 77 11.06 0.52 2.24
CA LYS A 77 12.29 1.33 2.30
C LYS A 77 12.07 2.80 2.67
N SER A 78 10.88 3.34 2.37
CA SER A 78 10.56 4.75 2.57
C SER A 78 10.26 5.13 4.02
N ASN A 79 9.68 4.22 4.81
CA ASN A 79 9.20 4.49 6.18
C ASN A 79 9.59 3.42 7.20
N GLY A 80 10.22 2.33 6.76
CA GLY A 80 10.66 1.23 7.62
C GLY A 80 9.53 0.30 8.11
N LEU A 81 8.28 0.48 7.65
CA LEU A 81 7.18 -0.40 8.03
C LEU A 81 7.42 -1.83 7.52
N GLU A 82 7.06 -2.78 8.36
CA GLU A 82 7.20 -4.20 8.06
C GLU A 82 5.83 -4.79 7.71
N HIS A 83 5.80 -5.53 6.61
CA HIS A 83 4.64 -6.21 6.05
C HIS A 83 4.93 -7.70 5.96
N ILE A 84 3.91 -8.51 5.74
CA ILE A 84 4.05 -9.97 5.70
C ILE A 84 3.38 -10.50 4.44
N ALA A 85 4.03 -11.46 3.76
CA ALA A 85 3.36 -12.35 2.83
C ALA A 85 3.25 -13.75 3.43
N LEU A 86 2.05 -14.32 3.45
CA LEU A 86 1.82 -15.74 3.72
C LEU A 86 1.57 -16.44 2.38
N ILE A 87 2.32 -17.47 2.09
CA ILE A 87 2.31 -18.17 0.81
C ILE A 87 1.96 -19.63 1.02
N LYS A 88 0.99 -20.13 0.29
CA LYS A 88 0.63 -21.54 0.24
C LYS A 88 0.96 -22.13 -1.12
N GLY A 89 1.57 -23.31 -1.11
CA GLY A 89 1.85 -24.06 -2.34
C GLY A 89 2.94 -23.47 -3.22
N LYS A 90 3.03 -24.01 -4.43
CA LYS A 90 3.86 -23.51 -5.54
C LYS A 90 2.96 -23.19 -6.71
N PHE A 91 3.24 -22.17 -7.44
CA PHE A 91 2.48 -21.75 -8.62
C PHE A 91 3.42 -21.18 -9.68
N GLU A 92 3.02 -21.32 -10.93
CA GLU A 92 3.76 -20.80 -12.07
C GLU A 92 3.48 -19.32 -12.30
N LYS A 93 4.37 -18.68 -13.03
CA LYS A 93 4.14 -17.31 -13.50
C LYS A 93 2.88 -17.27 -14.35
N ASP A 94 2.04 -16.27 -14.12
CA ASP A 94 0.76 -16.06 -14.82
C ASP A 94 -0.34 -17.11 -14.51
N GLU A 95 -0.11 -18.01 -13.57
CA GLU A 95 -1.14 -18.90 -13.05
C GLU A 95 -2.13 -18.12 -12.17
N PRO A 96 -3.45 -18.20 -12.38
CA PRO A 96 -4.42 -17.57 -11.50
C PRO A 96 -4.42 -18.25 -10.12
N ILE A 97 -4.24 -17.47 -9.07
CA ILE A 97 -4.24 -17.93 -7.68
C ILE A 97 -5.12 -17.04 -6.81
N LEU A 98 -5.55 -17.55 -5.67
CA LEU A 98 -6.23 -16.73 -4.68
C LEU A 98 -5.26 -15.76 -4.03
N VAL A 99 -5.62 -14.48 -4.02
CA VAL A 99 -4.85 -13.43 -3.34
C VAL A 99 -5.76 -12.64 -2.42
N ARG A 100 -5.32 -12.44 -1.18
CA ARG A 100 -5.92 -11.49 -0.25
C ARG A 100 -4.90 -10.43 0.14
N VAL A 101 -5.21 -9.17 -0.13
CA VAL A 101 -4.51 -8.04 0.47
C VAL A 101 -5.31 -7.61 1.70
N HIS A 102 -4.69 -7.70 2.87
CA HIS A 102 -5.29 -7.42 4.16
C HIS A 102 -4.51 -6.31 4.87
N SER A 103 -5.18 -5.22 5.24
CA SER A 103 -4.57 -4.18 6.09
C SER A 103 -4.76 -4.54 7.56
N SER A 104 -3.71 -4.43 8.34
CA SER A 104 -3.73 -4.76 9.77
C SER A 104 -4.87 -4.06 10.52
N CYS A 105 -5.47 -4.79 11.41
CA CYS A 105 -6.52 -4.32 12.30
C CYS A 105 -6.34 -4.95 13.68
N ALA A 106 -5.55 -4.33 14.55
CA ALA A 106 -5.23 -4.90 15.85
C ALA A 106 -6.49 -5.28 16.65
N THR A 107 -7.54 -4.48 16.58
CA THR A 107 -8.80 -4.77 17.29
C THR A 107 -9.53 -5.98 16.73
N GLY A 108 -9.59 -6.16 15.41
CA GLY A 108 -10.26 -7.30 14.77
C GLY A 108 -9.37 -8.54 14.72
N ASP A 109 -8.12 -8.39 14.25
CA ASP A 109 -7.25 -9.52 13.96
C ASP A 109 -6.72 -10.19 15.24
N ILE A 110 -6.49 -9.42 16.33
CA ILE A 110 -5.90 -9.92 17.58
C ILE A 110 -6.96 -10.11 18.66
N PHE A 111 -7.84 -9.11 18.83
CA PHE A 111 -8.80 -9.10 19.96
C PHE A 111 -10.19 -9.58 19.60
N GLY A 112 -10.46 -9.93 18.32
CA GLY A 112 -11.77 -10.40 17.88
C GLY A 112 -12.88 -9.37 18.08
N SER A 113 -12.60 -8.09 17.86
CA SER A 113 -13.56 -7.01 18.04
C SER A 113 -14.77 -7.18 17.13
N MET A 114 -15.97 -7.09 17.70
CA MET A 114 -17.25 -7.14 16.96
C MET A 114 -17.57 -5.83 16.23
N ARG A 115 -16.69 -4.83 16.27
CA ARG A 115 -16.86 -3.54 15.55
C ARG A 115 -16.46 -3.63 14.08
N CYS A 116 -15.81 -4.70 13.67
CA CYS A 116 -15.41 -4.95 12.29
C CYS A 116 -15.30 -6.44 12.00
N GLU A 117 -15.27 -6.80 10.75
CA GLU A 117 -15.14 -8.18 10.26
C GLU A 117 -13.69 -8.54 9.89
N CYS A 118 -12.69 -7.72 10.26
CA CYS A 118 -11.32 -7.87 9.78
C CYS A 118 -10.72 -9.23 10.13
N GLY A 119 -10.80 -9.65 11.40
CA GLY A 119 -10.28 -10.94 11.83
C GLY A 119 -10.96 -12.12 11.12
N GLU A 120 -12.30 -12.11 11.00
CA GLU A 120 -13.04 -13.15 10.27
C GLU A 120 -12.62 -13.22 8.81
N GLN A 121 -12.49 -12.06 8.14
CA GLN A 121 -12.05 -11.99 6.75
C GLN A 121 -10.63 -12.51 6.55
N LEU A 122 -9.72 -12.24 7.50
CA LEU A 122 -8.35 -12.77 7.46
C LEU A 122 -8.36 -14.29 7.61
N HIS A 123 -9.02 -14.80 8.64
CA HIS A 123 -9.08 -16.24 8.93
C HIS A 123 -9.79 -17.02 7.81
N GLU A 124 -10.86 -16.48 7.25
CA GLU A 124 -11.55 -17.10 6.12
C GLU A 124 -10.69 -17.12 4.86
N ALA A 125 -9.93 -16.06 4.58
CA ALA A 125 -8.99 -16.05 3.47
C ALA A 125 -7.88 -17.11 3.67
N MET A 126 -7.37 -17.27 4.89
CA MET A 126 -6.39 -18.31 5.21
C MET A 126 -6.97 -19.70 4.96
N ARG A 127 -8.19 -20.01 5.45
CA ARG A 127 -8.85 -21.31 5.24
C ARG A 127 -9.07 -21.61 3.76
N ARG A 128 -9.57 -20.62 2.98
CA ARG A 128 -9.81 -20.80 1.54
C ARG A 128 -8.53 -21.07 0.78
N ILE A 129 -7.47 -20.35 1.06
CA ILE A 129 -6.17 -20.56 0.43
C ILE A 129 -5.58 -21.90 0.84
N ASP A 130 -5.78 -22.35 2.09
CA ASP A 130 -5.33 -23.66 2.54
C ASP A 130 -6.09 -24.77 1.84
N GLN A 131 -7.41 -24.67 1.68
CA GLN A 131 -8.26 -25.61 0.96
C GLN A 131 -7.92 -25.69 -0.55
N GLU A 132 -7.65 -24.54 -1.18
CA GLU A 132 -7.21 -24.45 -2.58
C GLU A 132 -5.82 -25.07 -2.77
N GLY A 133 -5.02 -25.12 -1.72
CA GLY A 133 -3.64 -25.62 -1.72
C GLY A 133 -2.63 -24.65 -2.31
N LYS A 134 -3.05 -23.49 -2.80
CA LYS A 134 -2.19 -22.44 -3.35
C LYS A 134 -2.81 -21.05 -3.24
N GLY A 135 -1.99 -20.06 -2.96
CA GLY A 135 -2.39 -18.65 -2.89
C GLY A 135 -1.49 -17.82 -2.00
N VAL A 136 -1.81 -16.54 -1.89
CA VAL A 136 -1.02 -15.55 -1.15
C VAL A 136 -1.92 -14.65 -0.31
N ILE A 137 -1.52 -14.40 0.92
CA ILE A 137 -2.06 -13.31 1.74
C ILE A 137 -0.96 -12.28 1.89
N VAL A 138 -1.23 -11.03 1.53
CA VAL A 138 -0.37 -9.89 1.83
C VAL A 138 -0.97 -9.13 3.00
N TYR A 139 -0.33 -9.22 4.16
CA TYR A 139 -0.71 -8.53 5.38
C TYR A 139 0.06 -7.22 5.48
N LEU A 140 -0.62 -6.10 5.27
CA LEU A 140 -0.03 -4.76 5.26
C LEU A 140 -0.19 -4.10 6.64
N ASN A 141 0.90 -3.63 7.19
CA ASN A 141 0.90 -2.84 8.42
C ASN A 141 0.42 -1.40 8.14
N GLN A 142 -0.90 -1.27 7.94
CA GLN A 142 -1.62 -0.02 7.61
C GLN A 142 -2.90 0.08 8.44
N GLU A 143 -2.72 0.14 9.77
CA GLU A 143 -3.82 0.18 10.74
C GLU A 143 -4.78 1.36 10.46
N GLY A 144 -6.07 1.11 10.67
CA GLY A 144 -7.10 2.15 10.53
C GLY A 144 -7.23 2.72 9.11
N ARG A 145 -7.01 1.91 8.06
CA ARG A 145 -6.95 2.37 6.65
C ARG A 145 -5.82 3.38 6.39
N GLY A 146 -4.70 3.23 7.11
CA GLY A 146 -3.52 4.10 6.96
C GLY A 146 -3.41 5.23 8.00
N ILE A 147 -4.48 5.56 8.73
CA ILE A 147 -4.45 6.64 9.73
C ILE A 147 -3.81 6.26 11.07
N GLY A 148 -3.57 4.97 11.29
CA GLY A 148 -2.98 4.44 12.52
C GLY A 148 -3.98 4.16 13.64
N LEU A 149 -3.51 3.45 14.67
CA LEU A 149 -4.36 2.98 15.78
C LEU A 149 -4.95 4.14 16.60
N MET A 150 -4.15 5.17 16.88
CA MET A 150 -4.60 6.29 17.73
C MET A 150 -5.76 7.06 17.08
N GLU A 151 -5.64 7.38 15.80
CA GLU A 151 -6.70 8.09 15.07
C GLU A 151 -7.93 7.20 14.87
N LYS A 152 -7.73 5.90 14.63
CA LYS A 152 -8.82 4.91 14.61
C LYS A 152 -9.61 4.89 15.93
N MET A 153 -8.95 5.00 17.09
CA MET A 153 -9.66 5.05 18.39
C MET A 153 -10.48 6.34 18.53
N LYS A 154 -9.97 7.46 18.04
CA LYS A 154 -10.77 8.71 17.97
C LYS A 154 -11.97 8.55 17.04
N ALA A 155 -11.80 7.93 15.86
CA ALA A 155 -12.90 7.63 14.96
C ALA A 155 -13.94 6.71 15.61
N TYR A 156 -13.52 5.69 16.37
CA TYR A 156 -14.44 4.85 17.14
C TYR A 156 -15.24 5.64 18.17
N LYS A 157 -14.66 6.64 18.82
CA LYS A 157 -15.37 7.51 19.75
C LYS A 157 -16.44 8.34 19.04
N LEU A 158 -16.11 8.92 17.87
CA LEU A 158 -17.07 9.63 17.05
C LEU A 158 -18.23 8.74 16.54
N GLN A 159 -17.94 7.47 16.24
CA GLN A 159 -18.97 6.50 15.87
C GLN A 159 -19.91 6.17 17.02
N GLU A 160 -19.44 6.15 18.27
CA GLU A 160 -20.29 6.02 19.45
C GLU A 160 -21.27 7.21 19.59
N ASP A 161 -20.87 8.38 19.09
CA ASP A 161 -21.68 9.60 19.05
C ASP A 161 -22.56 9.68 17.77
N GLY A 162 -22.58 8.62 16.93
CA GLY A 162 -23.52 8.44 15.82
C GLY A 162 -22.97 8.71 14.40
N LEU A 163 -21.68 9.03 14.24
CA LEU A 163 -21.09 9.18 12.90
C LEU A 163 -20.84 7.80 12.27
N ASP A 164 -20.86 7.74 10.93
CA ASP A 164 -20.35 6.57 10.22
C ASP A 164 -18.81 6.59 10.12
N THR A 165 -18.21 5.50 9.58
CA THR A 165 -16.76 5.36 9.49
C THR A 165 -16.11 6.42 8.59
N VAL A 166 -16.76 6.79 7.48
CA VAL A 166 -16.23 7.77 6.53
C VAL A 166 -16.30 9.17 7.12
N ASP A 167 -17.47 9.52 7.66
CA ASP A 167 -17.72 10.82 8.29
C ASP A 167 -16.82 11.03 9.51
N ALA A 168 -16.57 10.00 10.32
CA ALA A 168 -15.64 10.07 11.45
C ALA A 168 -14.19 10.37 10.97
N ASN A 169 -13.72 9.73 9.90
CA ASN A 169 -12.40 10.01 9.36
C ASN A 169 -12.30 11.43 8.78
N LEU A 170 -13.29 11.87 8.02
CA LEU A 170 -13.34 13.22 7.46
C LEU A 170 -13.38 14.29 8.57
N HIS A 171 -14.14 14.04 9.64
CA HIS A 171 -14.21 14.92 10.81
C HIS A 171 -12.85 15.10 11.50
N LEU A 172 -12.02 14.05 11.51
CA LEU A 172 -10.65 14.08 12.03
C LEU A 172 -9.62 14.69 11.05
N GLY A 173 -10.04 15.09 9.85
CA GLY A 173 -9.17 15.68 8.84
C GLY A 173 -8.44 14.66 7.96
N HIS A 174 -8.82 13.39 8.02
CA HIS A 174 -8.29 12.31 7.19
C HIS A 174 -9.11 12.12 5.91
N GLN A 175 -8.53 11.42 4.93
CA GLN A 175 -9.30 10.92 3.79
C GLN A 175 -10.11 9.68 4.19
N ALA A 176 -11.09 9.31 3.37
CA ALA A 176 -11.87 8.09 3.58
C ALA A 176 -11.01 6.82 3.55
N ASP A 177 -9.92 6.84 2.80
CA ASP A 177 -8.94 5.74 2.67
C ASP A 177 -7.56 6.32 2.35
N GLU A 178 -6.58 6.12 3.25
CA GLU A 178 -5.19 6.56 3.11
C GLU A 178 -4.22 5.38 2.86
N ARG A 179 -4.74 4.19 2.52
CA ARG A 179 -3.90 3.02 2.27
C ARG A 179 -3.05 3.17 1.02
N ASP A 180 -1.80 2.70 1.13
CA ASP A 180 -0.89 2.54 -0.02
C ASP A 180 -1.00 1.12 -0.58
N TYR A 181 -1.75 0.98 -1.67
CA TYR A 181 -1.89 -0.31 -2.37
C TYR A 181 -0.67 -0.67 -3.22
N GLY A 182 0.17 0.31 -3.55
CA GLY A 182 1.40 0.11 -4.33
C GLY A 182 2.39 -0.81 -3.63
N VAL A 183 2.45 -0.76 -2.30
CA VAL A 183 3.28 -1.65 -1.49
C VAL A 183 2.82 -3.10 -1.63
N GLY A 184 1.52 -3.36 -1.57
CA GLY A 184 0.95 -4.70 -1.77
C GLY A 184 1.31 -5.28 -3.13
N ALA A 185 1.20 -4.49 -4.20
CA ALA A 185 1.60 -4.88 -5.54
C ALA A 185 3.11 -5.19 -5.64
N GLN A 186 3.95 -4.41 -4.97
CA GLN A 186 5.40 -4.62 -4.93
C GLN A 186 5.79 -5.89 -4.15
N ILE A 187 5.05 -6.25 -3.10
CA ILE A 187 5.24 -7.49 -2.34
C ILE A 187 4.87 -8.71 -3.19
N LEU A 188 3.82 -8.62 -4.00
CA LEU A 188 3.39 -9.72 -4.86
C LEU A 188 4.38 -10.04 -5.99
N ARG A 189 5.19 -9.08 -6.47
CA ARG A 189 6.17 -9.32 -7.53
C ARG A 189 7.21 -10.41 -7.19
N PRO A 190 7.95 -10.33 -6.07
CA PRO A 190 8.96 -11.34 -5.72
C PRO A 190 8.36 -12.70 -5.35
N VAL A 191 7.06 -12.77 -4.99
CA VAL A 191 6.37 -14.04 -4.76
C VAL A 191 5.85 -14.68 -6.06
N SER A 192 6.32 -14.19 -7.23
CA SER A 192 6.02 -14.70 -8.58
C SER A 192 4.62 -14.40 -9.12
N TYR A 193 3.95 -13.36 -8.59
CA TYR A 193 2.67 -12.92 -9.11
C TYR A 193 2.82 -11.61 -9.89
N THR A 194 2.51 -11.61 -11.19
CA THR A 194 2.75 -10.47 -12.08
C THR A 194 1.49 -9.73 -12.55
N HIS A 195 0.29 -10.28 -12.35
CA HIS A 195 -0.96 -9.64 -12.73
C HIS A 195 -1.95 -9.57 -11.56
N LEU A 196 -2.20 -8.35 -11.08
CA LEU A 196 -3.34 -8.03 -10.24
C LEU A 196 -4.49 -7.62 -11.16
N THR A 197 -5.55 -8.43 -11.21
CA THR A 197 -6.86 -7.93 -11.62
C THR A 197 -7.54 -7.40 -10.36
N LEU A 198 -7.70 -6.08 -10.28
CA LEU A 198 -8.43 -5.39 -9.22
C LEU A 198 -9.93 -5.55 -9.43
#